data_e5dff23969e9ca937cc8f26a77c943db
#
_entry.id   e5dff23969e9ca937cc8f26a77c943db
#
_cell.length_a   1.000
_cell.length_b   1.000
_cell.length_c   1.000
_cell.angle_alpha   90.00
_cell.angle_beta   90.00
_cell.angle_gamma   90.00
#
_symmetry.space_group_name_H-M   'P 1'
#
loop_
_entity.id
_entity.type
_entity.pdbx_description
1 polymer ?
#
loop_
_entity_poly.entity_id
_entity_poly.type
_entity_poly.pdbx_seq_one_letter_code
_entity_poly.pdbx_strand_id
1 'polypeptide(L)'
;MRANNVVLNDKLEDVSISKAYSFPFEVSFSEIRKLSKGYVKLHWHDEIQISIVTKGSVEFIVGEKSYILKNGQAIFINTQRIHMAKSVGDEDCIYHSIMFNAKLLKMFPGSIIEQKYIDPVITSNKLNSIEIYGNNNWEQDALKYISDIINVDVILLL
;
A
#
# COMPACT_ATOMS: atom_id res chain seq x y z
N MET A 1 5.49 -13.38 -2.34
CA MET A 1 4.78 -12.60 -1.27
C MET A 1 5.47 -12.84 0.06
N ARG A 2 5.80 -11.80 0.79
CA ARG A 2 6.44 -11.91 2.12
C ARG A 2 5.53 -11.39 3.24
N ALA A 3 5.74 -11.85 4.49
CA ALA A 3 5.13 -11.21 5.64
C ALA A 3 5.72 -9.81 5.83
N ASN A 4 4.88 -8.82 6.03
CA ASN A 4 5.31 -7.44 6.25
C ASN A 4 6.03 -7.34 7.61
N ASN A 5 7.27 -6.84 7.60
CA ASN A 5 8.07 -6.62 8.80
C ASN A 5 8.74 -5.25 8.69
N VAL A 6 8.07 -4.22 9.17
CA VAL A 6 8.54 -2.83 9.14
C VAL A 6 9.76 -2.66 10.05
N VAL A 7 10.91 -2.33 9.46
CA VAL A 7 12.17 -2.00 10.15
C VAL A 7 12.44 -0.52 10.00
N LEU A 8 12.42 0.21 11.11
CA LEU A 8 12.50 1.68 11.11
C LEU A 8 13.91 2.17 11.43
N ASN A 9 14.32 3.22 10.73
CA ASN A 9 15.41 4.08 11.16
C ASN A 9 14.92 5.18 12.13
N ASP A 10 15.83 6.03 12.60
CA ASP A 10 15.55 7.12 13.55
C ASP A 10 14.57 8.19 13.00
N LYS A 11 14.34 8.21 11.70
CA LYS A 11 13.40 9.12 11.01
C LYS A 11 12.04 8.49 10.70
N LEU A 12 11.75 7.31 11.23
CA LEU A 12 10.56 6.51 10.94
C LEU A 12 10.45 6.05 9.47
N GLU A 13 11.56 6.05 8.73
CA GLU A 13 11.61 5.48 7.39
C GLU A 13 11.67 3.95 7.49
N ASP A 14 10.83 3.25 6.72
CA ASP A 14 10.92 1.80 6.60
C ASP A 14 12.10 1.41 5.71
N VAL A 15 13.15 0.89 6.33
CA VAL A 15 14.36 0.42 5.65
C VAL A 15 14.30 -1.07 5.28
N SER A 16 13.21 -1.75 5.59
CA SER A 16 13.01 -3.17 5.24
C SER A 16 12.58 -3.38 3.80
N ILE A 17 12.00 -2.36 3.17
CA ILE A 17 11.65 -2.38 1.76
C ILE A 17 12.95 -2.50 0.99
N SER A 18 13.12 -3.64 0.32
CA SER A 18 14.38 -3.98 -0.33
C SER A 18 14.73 -2.95 -1.39
N LYS A 19 15.78 -2.18 -1.15
CA LYS A 19 16.44 -1.33 -2.15
C LYS A 19 17.23 -2.16 -3.20
N ALA A 20 17.16 -3.49 -3.11
CA ALA A 20 17.76 -4.40 -4.09
C ALA A 20 16.91 -4.40 -5.37
N TYR A 21 17.19 -3.46 -6.22
CA TYR A 21 16.49 -3.10 -7.44
C TYR A 21 16.57 -4.12 -8.59
N SER A 22 16.53 -5.40 -8.30
CA SER A 22 16.30 -6.39 -9.37
C SER A 22 14.88 -6.30 -9.93
N PHE A 23 13.90 -5.87 -9.09
CA PHE A 23 12.53 -5.64 -9.50
C PHE A 23 11.87 -4.53 -8.66
N PRO A 24 11.34 -3.45 -9.26
CA PRO A 24 10.85 -2.26 -8.55
C PRO A 24 9.43 -2.41 -7.98
N PHE A 25 9.05 -3.61 -7.60
CA PHE A 25 7.70 -3.98 -7.19
C PHE A 25 7.77 -5.07 -6.10
N GLU A 26 6.96 -4.93 -5.07
CA GLU A 26 6.87 -5.89 -3.98
C GLU A 26 5.41 -6.11 -3.57
N VAL A 27 5.05 -7.37 -3.30
CA VAL A 27 3.79 -7.72 -2.66
C VAL A 27 4.07 -8.32 -1.28
N SER A 28 3.44 -7.77 -0.27
CA SER A 28 3.52 -8.24 1.12
C SER A 28 2.13 -8.45 1.71
N PHE A 29 2.05 -9.15 2.84
CA PHE A 29 0.83 -9.28 3.62
C PHE A 29 1.10 -9.01 5.09
N SER A 30 0.08 -8.52 5.80
CA SER A 30 0.09 -8.25 7.23
C SER A 30 -1.08 -8.95 7.90
N GLU A 31 -0.76 -9.90 8.78
CA GLU A 31 -1.71 -10.45 9.76
C GLU A 31 -1.55 -9.64 11.04
N ILE A 32 -2.32 -8.56 11.19
CA ILE A 32 -2.05 -7.51 12.19
C ILE A 32 -1.99 -8.08 13.61
N ARG A 33 -2.87 -9.01 13.96
CA ARG A 33 -2.91 -9.60 15.30
C ARG A 33 -1.73 -10.50 15.63
N LYS A 34 -1.04 -11.03 14.62
CA LYS A 34 0.18 -11.81 14.80
C LYS A 34 1.43 -10.94 14.99
N LEU A 35 1.31 -9.64 14.72
CA LEU A 35 2.42 -8.71 14.99
C LEU A 35 2.60 -8.53 16.49
N SER A 36 3.85 -8.43 16.93
CA SER A 36 4.23 -8.36 18.35
C SER A 36 3.55 -7.23 19.14
N LYS A 37 3.12 -6.16 18.45
CA LYS A 37 2.40 -5.01 19.03
C LYS A 37 0.92 -4.95 18.65
N GLY A 38 0.41 -5.87 17.82
CA GLY A 38 -0.95 -5.85 17.33
C GLY A 38 -1.28 -4.70 16.36
N TYR A 39 -0.27 -4.05 15.80
CA TYR A 39 -0.41 -3.01 14.77
C TYR A 39 0.85 -2.89 13.95
N VAL A 40 0.72 -2.35 12.72
CA VAL A 40 1.85 -1.94 11.87
C VAL A 40 2.31 -0.56 12.33
N LYS A 41 3.58 -0.43 12.68
CA LYS A 41 4.14 0.80 13.24
C LYS A 41 3.97 1.99 12.30
N LEU A 42 3.89 3.19 12.88
CA LEU A 42 3.92 4.44 12.14
C LEU A 42 5.25 4.54 11.37
N HIS A 43 5.17 4.71 10.04
CA HIS A 43 6.33 4.76 9.15
C HIS A 43 6.01 5.49 7.86
N TRP A 44 7.03 5.75 7.07
CA TRP A 44 6.94 6.24 5.69
C TRP A 44 7.99 5.56 4.81
N HIS A 45 7.80 5.60 3.50
CA HIS A 45 8.72 5.11 2.48
C HIS A 45 8.54 5.85 1.15
N ASP A 46 9.47 5.68 0.22
CA ASP A 46 9.47 6.37 -1.08
C ASP A 46 8.52 5.72 -2.10
N GLU A 47 8.07 4.51 -1.83
CA GLU A 47 7.20 3.76 -2.73
C GLU A 47 5.75 4.28 -2.64
N ILE A 48 5.02 4.15 -3.75
CA ILE A 48 3.56 4.14 -3.73
C ILE A 48 3.12 2.82 -3.09
N GLN A 49 2.13 2.87 -2.21
CA GLN A 49 1.52 1.69 -1.62
C GLN A 49 0.04 1.61 -2.00
N ILE A 50 -0.41 0.41 -2.40
CA ILE A 50 -1.82 0.09 -2.55
C ILE A 50 -2.10 -1.11 -1.65
N SER A 51 -3.00 -0.93 -0.68
CA SER A 51 -3.36 -1.99 0.27
C SER A 51 -4.81 -2.38 0.13
N ILE A 52 -5.09 -3.70 0.08
CA ILE A 52 -6.44 -4.25 0.07
C ILE A 52 -6.65 -5.14 1.30
N VAL A 53 -7.77 -4.95 1.99
CA VAL A 53 -8.18 -5.80 3.10
C VAL A 53 -8.78 -7.09 2.56
N THR A 54 -8.26 -8.24 2.99
CA THR A 54 -8.70 -9.57 2.55
C THR A 54 -9.36 -10.37 3.66
N LYS A 55 -9.30 -9.88 4.91
CA LYS A 55 -10.02 -10.45 6.06
C LYS A 55 -10.26 -9.40 7.12
N GLY A 56 -11.45 -9.38 7.69
CA GLY A 56 -11.83 -8.50 8.81
C GLY A 56 -11.90 -7.02 8.43
N SER A 57 -11.52 -6.16 9.36
CA SER A 57 -11.52 -4.70 9.19
C SER A 57 -10.21 -4.10 9.69
N VAL A 58 -9.65 -3.18 8.93
CA VAL A 58 -8.37 -2.51 9.21
C VAL A 58 -8.58 -1.00 9.24
N GLU A 59 -8.08 -0.35 10.27
CA GLU A 59 -7.97 1.10 10.32
C GLU A 59 -6.59 1.52 9.81
N PHE A 60 -6.56 2.21 8.67
CA PHE A 60 -5.38 2.90 8.17
C PHE A 60 -5.38 4.35 8.64
N ILE A 61 -4.29 4.80 9.21
CA ILE A 61 -4.07 6.20 9.58
C ILE A 61 -2.98 6.74 8.67
N VAL A 62 -3.32 7.76 7.85
CA VAL A 62 -2.41 8.40 6.90
C VAL A 62 -2.36 9.89 7.20
N GLY A 63 -1.21 10.36 7.71
CA GLY A 63 -1.10 11.70 8.29
C GLY A 63 -2.10 11.89 9.43
N GLU A 64 -3.01 12.84 9.28
CA GLU A 64 -4.03 13.16 10.29
C GLU A 64 -5.40 12.49 10.04
N LYS A 65 -5.54 11.71 8.96
CA LYS A 65 -6.80 11.08 8.59
C LYS A 65 -6.81 9.60 8.91
N SER A 66 -7.97 9.12 9.33
CA SER A 66 -8.23 7.71 9.62
C SER A 66 -9.29 7.14 8.67
N TYR A 67 -9.06 5.91 8.19
CA TYR A 67 -9.90 5.21 7.22
C TYR A 67 -10.13 3.77 7.71
N ILE A 68 -11.38 3.42 7.99
CA ILE A 68 -11.76 2.05 8.33
C ILE A 68 -12.18 1.34 7.06
N LEU A 69 -11.38 0.35 6.64
CA LEU A 69 -11.63 -0.47 5.47
C LEU A 69 -11.99 -1.89 5.87
N LYS A 70 -12.95 -2.45 5.16
CA LYS A 70 -13.44 -3.82 5.33
C LYS A 70 -12.90 -4.74 4.23
N ASN A 71 -13.09 -6.02 4.43
CA ASN A 71 -12.79 -7.03 3.40
C ASN A 71 -13.28 -6.61 2.01
N GLY A 72 -12.40 -6.68 1.01
CA GLY A 72 -12.64 -6.27 -0.38
C GLY A 72 -12.44 -4.78 -0.66
N GLN A 73 -12.13 -3.95 0.34
CA GLN A 73 -11.86 -2.51 0.17
C GLN A 73 -10.36 -2.22 0.20
N ALA A 74 -9.94 -1.17 -0.48
CA ALA A 74 -8.53 -0.83 -0.63
C ALA A 74 -8.24 0.65 -0.34
N ILE A 75 -6.95 0.96 -0.17
CA ILE A 75 -6.43 2.32 -0.04
C ILE A 75 -5.16 2.47 -0.87
N PHE A 76 -5.08 3.56 -1.62
CA PHE A 76 -3.85 4.08 -2.18
C PHE A 76 -3.21 5.03 -1.16
N ILE A 77 -1.90 4.88 -0.93
CA ILE A 77 -1.09 5.77 -0.10
C ILE A 77 0.04 6.31 -0.97
N ASN A 78 0.14 7.64 -1.03
CA ASN A 78 1.12 8.31 -1.87
C ASN A 78 2.54 8.21 -1.27
N THR A 79 3.56 8.48 -2.09
CA THR A 79 4.97 8.45 -1.69
C THR A 79 5.23 9.34 -0.47
N GLN A 80 6.13 8.92 0.41
CA GLN A 80 6.61 9.70 1.57
C GLN A 80 5.49 10.16 2.53
N ARG A 81 4.36 9.45 2.58
CA ARG A 81 3.28 9.74 3.53
C ARG A 81 3.43 8.89 4.76
N ILE A 82 3.47 9.55 5.92
CA ILE A 82 3.52 8.85 7.20
C ILE A 82 2.19 8.12 7.42
N HIS A 83 2.27 6.84 7.73
CA HIS A 83 1.08 6.00 7.89
C HIS A 83 1.30 4.83 8.83
N MET A 84 0.20 4.26 9.31
CA MET A 84 0.17 3.03 10.10
C MET A 84 -1.13 2.28 9.85
N ALA A 85 -1.20 1.03 10.32
CA ALA A 85 -2.40 0.21 10.25
C ALA A 85 -2.62 -0.55 11.55
N LYS A 86 -3.88 -0.65 12.00
CA LYS A 86 -4.28 -1.44 13.18
C LYS A 86 -5.58 -2.19 12.93
N SER A 87 -5.81 -3.25 13.70
CA SER A 87 -7.06 -4.00 13.64
C SER A 87 -8.22 -3.20 14.20
N VAL A 88 -9.42 -3.40 13.66
CA VAL A 88 -10.68 -2.89 14.21
C VAL A 88 -11.45 -4.06 14.80
N GLY A 89 -11.86 -3.91 16.08
CA GLY A 89 -12.57 -4.97 16.79
C GLY A 89 -11.68 -6.17 17.19
N ASP A 90 -12.32 -7.30 17.50
CA ASP A 90 -11.66 -8.49 18.03
C ASP A 90 -11.39 -9.60 17.00
N GLU A 91 -11.79 -9.43 15.76
CA GLU A 91 -11.58 -10.39 14.69
C GLU A 91 -10.17 -10.31 14.10
N ASP A 92 -9.70 -11.43 13.57
CA ASP A 92 -8.48 -11.45 12.76
C ASP A 92 -8.64 -10.55 11.55
N CYS A 93 -7.62 -9.75 11.28
CA CYS A 93 -7.59 -8.92 10.10
C CYS A 93 -6.29 -9.12 9.31
N ILE A 94 -6.47 -9.20 8.00
CA ILE A 94 -5.38 -9.39 7.03
C ILE A 94 -5.56 -8.38 5.92
N TYR A 95 -4.47 -7.75 5.54
CA TYR A 95 -4.40 -6.96 4.31
C TYR A 95 -3.14 -7.29 3.52
N HIS A 96 -3.21 -7.09 2.22
CA HIS A 96 -2.09 -7.22 1.29
C HIS A 96 -1.69 -5.84 0.79
N SER A 97 -0.39 -5.61 0.64
CA SER A 97 0.15 -4.36 0.10
C SER A 97 0.97 -4.64 -1.14
N ILE A 98 0.70 -3.86 -2.17
CA ILE A 98 1.50 -3.72 -3.38
C ILE A 98 2.31 -2.45 -3.20
N MET A 99 3.64 -2.55 -3.21
CA MET A 99 4.55 -1.41 -3.07
C MET A 99 5.44 -1.32 -4.30
N PHE A 100 5.55 -0.14 -4.89
CA PHE A 100 6.38 0.07 -6.07
C PHE A 100 6.87 1.51 -6.17
N ASN A 101 8.06 1.68 -6.76
CA ASN A 101 8.57 3.01 -7.04
C ASN A 101 7.81 3.62 -8.22
N ALA A 102 7.41 4.89 -8.09
CA ALA A 102 6.67 5.61 -9.14
C ALA A 102 7.40 5.64 -10.51
N LYS A 103 8.73 5.46 -10.52
CA LYS A 103 9.53 5.34 -11.76
C LYS A 103 9.06 4.20 -12.65
N LEU A 104 8.47 3.15 -12.07
CA LEU A 104 7.89 2.04 -12.84
C LEU A 104 6.83 2.51 -13.83
N LEU A 105 6.07 3.55 -13.49
CA LEU A 105 4.97 4.07 -14.29
C LEU A 105 5.36 5.23 -15.22
N LYS A 106 6.54 5.84 -15.02
CA LYS A 106 6.96 7.05 -15.74
C LYS A 106 7.36 6.80 -17.20
N MET A 107 7.60 5.54 -17.56
CA MET A 107 8.12 5.09 -18.85
C MET A 107 9.56 5.62 -19.11
N PHE A 108 9.71 6.73 -19.82
CA PHE A 108 11.01 7.38 -20.07
C PHE A 108 10.97 8.85 -19.63
N PRO A 109 12.11 9.43 -19.25
CA PRO A 109 12.19 10.81 -18.78
C PRO A 109 11.58 11.80 -19.77
N GLY A 110 10.72 12.70 -19.27
CA GLY A 110 10.02 13.69 -20.08
C GLY A 110 8.81 13.15 -20.86
N SER A 111 8.41 11.90 -20.62
CA SER A 111 7.21 11.34 -21.26
C SER A 111 5.95 12.10 -20.84
N ILE A 112 4.92 12.08 -21.70
CA ILE A 112 3.62 12.67 -21.35
C ILE A 112 2.97 11.97 -20.16
N ILE A 113 3.26 10.67 -19.99
CA ILE A 113 2.78 9.87 -18.84
C ILE A 113 3.39 10.44 -17.55
N GLU A 114 4.70 10.63 -17.51
CA GLU A 114 5.39 11.22 -16.38
C GLU A 114 4.81 12.59 -16.03
N GLN A 115 4.83 13.52 -17.00
CA GLN A 115 4.51 14.93 -16.75
C GLN A 115 3.04 15.17 -16.43
N LYS A 116 2.12 14.46 -17.08
CA LYS A 116 0.69 14.73 -17.01
C LYS A 116 -0.03 13.88 -15.96
N TYR A 117 0.44 12.67 -15.69
CA TYR A 117 -0.30 11.71 -14.87
C TYR A 117 0.45 11.31 -13.60
N ILE A 118 1.77 11.12 -13.64
CA ILE A 118 2.51 10.60 -12.49
C ILE A 118 3.02 11.72 -11.59
N ASP A 119 3.77 12.69 -12.15
CA ASP A 119 4.36 13.76 -11.36
C ASP A 119 3.32 14.59 -10.57
N PRO A 120 2.16 14.99 -11.15
CA PRO A 120 1.15 15.71 -10.40
C PRO A 120 0.60 14.94 -9.19
N VAL A 121 0.58 13.61 -9.24
CA VAL A 121 0.14 12.74 -8.14
C VAL A 121 1.21 12.68 -7.06
N ILE A 122 2.43 12.26 -7.42
CA ILE A 122 3.48 11.99 -6.43
C ILE A 122 4.05 13.25 -5.77
N THR A 123 3.99 14.41 -6.45
CA THR A 123 4.44 15.70 -5.90
C THR A 123 3.33 16.48 -5.20
N SER A 124 2.10 15.99 -5.21
CA SER A 124 0.97 16.67 -4.58
C SER A 124 1.09 16.71 -3.06
N ASN A 125 1.15 17.89 -2.48
CA ASN A 125 1.11 18.08 -1.02
C ASN A 125 -0.30 17.89 -0.43
N LYS A 126 -1.33 17.80 -1.28
CA LYS A 126 -2.74 17.66 -0.87
C LYS A 126 -3.24 16.21 -0.95
N LEU A 127 -2.63 15.39 -1.80
CA LEU A 127 -3.01 14.01 -2.00
C LEU A 127 -2.14 13.09 -1.15
N ASN A 128 -2.65 12.68 -0.01
CA ASN A 128 -1.98 11.72 0.86
C ASN A 128 -2.42 10.27 0.56
N SER A 129 -3.73 10.07 0.37
CA SER A 129 -4.34 8.76 0.15
C SER A 129 -5.66 8.88 -0.60
N ILE A 130 -6.12 7.77 -1.17
CA ILE A 130 -7.43 7.60 -1.81
C ILE A 130 -7.99 6.27 -1.34
N GLU A 131 -9.18 6.29 -0.72
CA GLU A 131 -9.94 5.10 -0.38
C GLU A 131 -10.67 4.56 -1.62
N ILE A 132 -10.77 3.24 -1.74
CA ILE A 132 -11.41 2.53 -2.85
C ILE A 132 -12.41 1.54 -2.25
N TYR A 133 -13.68 1.94 -2.24
CA TYR A 133 -14.75 1.19 -1.58
C TYR A 133 -15.50 0.23 -2.52
N GLY A 134 -15.39 0.42 -3.84
CA GLY A 134 -16.14 -0.34 -4.84
C GLY A 134 -17.52 0.25 -5.15
N ASN A 135 -17.74 1.54 -4.87
CA ASN A 135 -19.04 2.21 -5.02
C ASN A 135 -19.42 2.51 -6.47
N ASN A 136 -18.47 2.49 -7.39
CA ASN A 136 -18.65 2.80 -8.81
C ASN A 136 -17.77 1.93 -9.69
N ASN A 137 -17.95 2.00 -11.01
CA ASN A 137 -17.30 1.10 -11.96
C ASN A 137 -15.76 1.17 -11.90
N TRP A 138 -15.16 2.38 -11.83
CA TRP A 138 -13.71 2.48 -11.81
C TRP A 138 -13.10 1.92 -10.52
N GLU A 139 -13.77 2.08 -9.39
CA GLU A 139 -13.33 1.47 -8.13
C GLU A 139 -13.42 -0.06 -8.18
N GLN A 140 -14.50 -0.61 -8.75
CA GLN A 140 -14.66 -2.05 -8.93
C GLN A 140 -13.57 -2.63 -9.85
N ASP A 141 -13.27 -1.96 -10.96
CA ASP A 141 -12.19 -2.34 -11.87
C ASP A 141 -10.83 -2.28 -11.16
N ALA A 142 -10.57 -1.21 -10.39
CA ALA A 142 -9.35 -1.06 -9.61
C ALA A 142 -9.19 -2.20 -8.58
N LEU A 143 -10.22 -2.52 -7.80
CA LEU A 143 -10.20 -3.61 -6.82
C LEU A 143 -9.97 -4.96 -7.49
N LYS A 144 -10.55 -5.19 -8.67
CA LYS A 144 -10.31 -6.39 -9.46
C LYS A 144 -8.84 -6.50 -9.86
N TYR A 145 -8.25 -5.44 -10.45
CA TYR A 145 -6.84 -5.46 -10.88
C TYR A 145 -5.87 -5.58 -9.69
N ILE A 146 -6.15 -4.94 -8.57
CA ILE A 146 -5.36 -5.10 -7.33
C ILE A 146 -5.36 -6.57 -6.90
N SER A 147 -6.53 -7.21 -6.88
CA SER A 147 -6.67 -8.62 -6.53
C SER A 147 -5.96 -9.54 -7.52
N ASP A 148 -6.05 -9.26 -8.82
CA ASP A 148 -5.38 -10.03 -9.87
C ASP A 148 -3.85 -9.97 -9.69
N ILE A 149 -3.27 -8.79 -9.40
CA ILE A 149 -1.83 -8.63 -9.16
C ILE A 149 -1.36 -9.45 -7.96
N ILE A 150 -2.11 -9.41 -6.85
CA ILE A 150 -1.77 -10.17 -5.64
C ILE A 150 -1.80 -11.67 -5.91
N ASN A 151 -2.78 -12.14 -6.66
CA ASN A 151 -2.92 -13.56 -7.01
C ASN A 151 -1.80 -14.06 -7.94
N VAL A 152 -1.33 -13.23 -8.86
CA VAL A 152 -0.20 -13.58 -9.75
C VAL A 152 1.08 -13.79 -8.94
N ASP A 153 1.36 -12.94 -7.94
CA ASP A 153 2.55 -13.09 -7.09
C ASP A 153 2.52 -14.42 -6.29
N VAL A 154 1.34 -14.87 -5.89
CA VAL A 154 1.16 -16.18 -5.23
C VAL A 154 1.49 -17.33 -6.17
N ILE A 155 1.09 -17.25 -7.44
CA ILE A 155 1.31 -18.32 -8.45
C ILE A 155 2.80 -18.44 -8.80
N LEU A 156 3.53 -17.33 -8.87
CA LEU A 156 4.97 -17.35 -9.23
C LEU A 156 5.87 -17.92 -8.12
N LEU A 157 5.34 -18.13 -6.92
CA LEU A 157 6.05 -18.73 -5.78
C LEU A 157 5.78 -20.24 -5.62
N LEU A 158 4.93 -20.83 -6.45
CA LEU A 158 4.63 -22.28 -6.51
C LEU A 158 5.41 -22.97 -7.62
#